data_cbc59a09ea5cefc3a26778a8172dfea9
#
_entry.id   cbc59a09ea5cefc3a26778a8172dfea9
#
_cell.length_a   1.000
_cell.length_b   1.000
_cell.length_c   1.000
_cell.angle_alpha   90.00
_cell.angle_beta   90.00
_cell.angle_gamma   90.00
#
_symmetry.space_group_name_H-M   'P 1'
#
loop_
_entity.id
_entity.type
_entity.pdbx_description
1 polymer ?
#
loop_
_entity_poly.entity_id
_entity_poly.type
_entity_poly.pdbx_seq_one_letter_code
_entity_poly.pdbx_strand_id
1 'polypeptide(L)'
;RGKHVTGVQTCALPISDEWPLPDWHLTQTGFSDCIKQLDEYFEGKLHTFSLNLSPQGTAFQRQVWDALLQIPYGETRSYQDIARTIGNPKAVRAVGGSNARNPIAIVIPCHRVIGANGKLTGYAGGLQYKRALLDLERN
;
A
#
# COMPACT_ATOMS: atom_id res chain seq x y z
N ARG A 1 -20.18 18.16 2.97
CA ARG A 1 -19.56 16.98 2.42
C ARG A 1 -18.05 16.83 2.69
N GLY A 2 -17.40 17.78 3.23
CA GLY A 2 -15.95 17.76 3.42
C GLY A 2 -15.43 16.45 3.97
N LYS A 3 -14.43 15.89 3.32
CA LYS A 3 -13.75 14.69 3.75
C LYS A 3 -12.52 15.08 4.54
N HIS A 4 -12.39 14.47 5.69
CA HIS A 4 -11.13 14.58 6.43
C HIS A 4 -10.19 13.51 5.92
N VAL A 5 -9.05 13.93 5.45
CA VAL A 5 -8.00 13.04 4.99
C VAL A 5 -6.77 13.30 5.86
N THR A 6 -6.27 12.25 6.48
CA THR A 6 -5.03 12.40 7.25
C THR A 6 -3.88 12.67 6.28
N GLY A 7 -2.84 13.33 6.77
CA GLY A 7 -1.66 13.55 5.96
C GLY A 7 -1.08 12.25 5.40
N VAL A 8 -1.21 11.18 6.17
CA VAL A 8 -0.76 9.85 5.76
C VAL A 8 -1.48 9.39 4.50
N GLN A 9 -2.82 9.42 4.54
CA GLN A 9 -3.60 8.99 3.38
C GLN A 9 -3.33 9.89 2.18
N THR A 10 -3.17 11.18 2.41
CA THR A 10 -2.92 12.15 1.35
C THR A 10 -1.62 11.89 0.63
N CYS A 11 -0.52 11.68 1.34
CA CYS A 11 0.78 11.57 0.68
C CYS A 11 1.00 10.20 0.04
N ALA A 12 0.27 9.17 0.46
CA ALA A 12 0.44 7.82 -0.07
C ALA A 12 -0.62 7.44 -1.10
N LEU A 13 -1.60 8.29 -1.39
CA LEU A 13 -2.60 8.00 -2.39
C LEU A 13 -2.01 8.03 -3.79
N PRO A 14 -2.49 7.15 -4.69
CA PRO A 14 -2.11 7.24 -6.09
C PRO A 14 -2.52 8.59 -6.67
N ILE A 15 -1.77 9.07 -7.64
CA ILE A 15 -2.10 10.30 -8.34
C ILE A 15 -3.37 10.06 -9.15
N SER A 16 -4.34 10.95 -9.00
CA SER A 16 -5.57 10.92 -9.79
C SER A 16 -5.89 12.32 -10.27
N ASP A 17 -6.75 12.40 -11.27
CA ASP A 17 -7.18 13.69 -11.82
C ASP A 17 -7.98 14.50 -10.80
N GLU A 18 -8.46 13.86 -9.76
CA GLU A 18 -9.24 14.51 -8.71
C GLU A 18 -8.38 15.08 -7.59
N TRP A 19 -7.09 14.88 -7.66
CA TRP A 19 -6.18 15.31 -6.62
C TRP A 19 -5.71 16.76 -6.81
N PRO A 20 -5.64 17.57 -5.76
CA PRO A 20 -6.28 17.37 -4.46
C PRO A 20 -7.77 17.67 -4.55
N LEU A 21 -8.57 16.93 -3.80
CA LEU A 21 -10.01 17.21 -3.78
C LEU A 21 -10.26 18.55 -3.09
N PRO A 22 -11.16 19.37 -3.62
CA PRO A 22 -11.37 20.72 -3.06
C PRO A 22 -11.86 20.75 -1.62
N ASP A 23 -12.55 19.70 -1.19
CA ASP A 23 -13.13 19.63 0.15
C ASP A 23 -12.31 18.75 1.13
N TRP A 24 -11.09 18.42 0.76
CA TRP A 24 -10.22 17.67 1.65
C TRP A 24 -9.54 18.58 2.65
N HIS A 25 -9.49 18.12 3.90
CA HIS A 25 -8.79 18.80 4.97
C HIS A 25 -7.52 18.03 5.30
N LEU A 26 -6.38 18.67 5.14
CA LEU A 26 -5.09 18.04 5.38
C LEU A 26 -4.57 18.40 6.76
N THR A 27 -4.10 17.39 7.49
CA THR A 27 -3.38 17.60 8.73
C THR A 27 -1.93 17.89 8.37
N GLN A 28 -1.51 19.13 8.51
CA GLN A 28 -0.19 19.55 8.05
C GLN A 28 0.94 18.75 8.72
N THR A 29 0.83 18.52 10.03
CA THR A 29 1.83 17.76 10.76
C THR A 29 1.95 16.33 10.24
N GLY A 30 0.80 15.66 10.05
CA GLY A 30 0.79 14.30 9.51
C GLY A 30 1.31 14.23 8.10
N PHE A 31 1.02 15.25 7.30
CA PHE A 31 1.49 15.33 5.93
C PHE A 31 3.02 15.45 5.87
N SER A 32 3.58 16.33 6.69
CA SER A 32 5.04 16.52 6.75
C SER A 32 5.76 15.25 7.20
N ASP A 33 5.21 14.55 8.18
CA ASP A 33 5.79 13.32 8.70
C ASP A 33 5.75 12.21 7.64
N CYS A 34 4.65 12.13 6.92
CA CYS A 34 4.51 11.16 5.83
C CYS A 34 5.53 11.41 4.72
N ILE A 35 5.68 12.67 4.30
CA ILE A 35 6.65 13.03 3.27
C ILE A 35 8.06 12.69 3.72
N LYS A 36 8.40 13.02 4.96
CA LYS A 36 9.72 12.72 5.51
C LYS A 36 10.00 11.22 5.47
N GLN A 37 9.06 10.41 5.91
CA GLN A 37 9.23 8.96 5.93
C GLN A 37 9.32 8.39 4.53
N LEU A 38 8.54 8.89 3.58
CA LEU A 38 8.64 8.46 2.19
C LEU A 38 9.99 8.81 1.60
N ASP A 39 10.51 10.02 1.86
CA ASP A 39 11.83 10.40 1.41
C ASP A 39 12.89 9.47 1.97
N GLU A 40 12.83 9.16 3.26
CA GLU A 40 13.76 8.22 3.89
C GLU A 40 13.63 6.81 3.31
N TYR A 41 12.41 6.39 2.99
CA TYR A 41 12.19 5.11 2.35
C TYR A 41 12.87 5.06 0.97
N PHE A 42 12.67 6.08 0.15
CA PHE A 42 13.27 6.12 -1.19
C PHE A 42 14.79 6.26 -1.14
N GLU A 43 15.34 6.78 -0.05
CA GLU A 43 16.79 6.83 0.17
C GLU A 43 17.35 5.51 0.71
N GLY A 44 16.48 4.52 0.94
CA GLY A 44 16.91 3.24 1.49
C GLY A 44 17.18 3.25 2.99
N LYS A 45 16.78 4.32 3.68
CA LYS A 45 17.06 4.49 5.11
C LYS A 45 15.93 4.05 6.02
N LEU A 46 14.70 3.99 5.51
CA LEU A 46 13.53 3.62 6.30
C LEU A 46 12.94 2.33 5.75
N HIS A 47 12.79 1.34 6.60
CA HIS A 47 12.22 0.04 6.21
C HIS A 47 10.79 -0.15 6.72
N THR A 48 10.42 0.50 7.80
CA THR A 48 9.09 0.38 8.40
C THR A 48 8.54 1.77 8.66
N PHE A 49 7.32 2.01 8.19
CA PHE A 49 6.65 3.28 8.43
C PHE A 49 6.00 3.28 9.82
N SER A 50 6.13 4.40 10.53
CA SER A 50 5.49 4.60 11.83
C SER A 50 4.42 5.68 11.69
N LEU A 51 3.32 5.30 11.03
CA LEU A 51 2.22 6.20 10.72
C LEU A 51 0.90 5.59 11.17
N ASN A 52 -0.02 6.44 11.62
CA ASN A 52 -1.38 5.99 11.94
C ASN A 52 -2.17 5.87 10.65
N LEU A 53 -2.56 4.65 10.31
CA LEU A 53 -3.29 4.37 9.09
C LEU A 53 -4.77 4.16 9.40
N SER A 54 -5.62 4.75 8.58
CA SER A 54 -7.07 4.61 8.70
C SER A 54 -7.68 4.40 7.33
N PRO A 55 -7.31 3.29 6.64
CA PRO A 55 -7.82 3.05 5.30
C PRO A 55 -9.31 2.73 5.33
N GLN A 56 -10.04 3.34 4.41
CA GLN A 56 -11.47 3.11 4.27
C GLN A 56 -11.71 1.97 3.29
N GLY A 57 -12.51 1.00 3.69
CA GLY A 57 -12.82 -0.14 2.85
C GLY A 57 -13.73 -1.14 3.57
N THR A 58 -14.06 -2.21 2.86
CA THR A 58 -14.85 -3.30 3.43
C THR A 58 -14.04 -4.04 4.49
N ALA A 59 -14.72 -4.85 5.30
CA ALA A 59 -14.04 -5.68 6.29
C ALA A 59 -13.03 -6.61 5.62
N PHE A 60 -13.38 -7.21 4.48
CA PHE A 60 -12.48 -8.09 3.75
C PHE A 60 -11.25 -7.32 3.23
N GLN A 61 -11.46 -6.14 2.65
CA GLN A 61 -10.36 -5.32 2.16
C GLN A 61 -9.39 -4.96 3.29
N ARG A 62 -9.93 -4.57 4.44
CA ARG A 62 -9.08 -4.24 5.59
C ARG A 62 -8.29 -5.44 6.10
N GLN A 63 -8.90 -6.63 6.09
CA GLN A 63 -8.16 -7.86 6.43
C GLN A 63 -6.99 -8.10 5.48
N VAL A 64 -7.20 -7.89 4.19
CA VAL A 64 -6.14 -8.04 3.20
C VAL A 64 -5.04 -7.01 3.45
N TRP A 65 -5.41 -5.75 3.64
CA TRP A 65 -4.42 -4.68 3.85
C TRP A 65 -3.63 -4.89 5.15
N ASP A 66 -4.28 -5.39 6.21
CA ASP A 66 -3.58 -5.74 7.45
C ASP A 66 -2.56 -6.86 7.21
N ALA A 67 -2.93 -7.84 6.40
CA ALA A 67 -2.00 -8.91 6.04
C ALA A 67 -0.81 -8.38 5.24
N LEU A 68 -1.04 -7.41 4.35
CA LEU A 68 0.05 -6.78 3.60
C LEU A 68 1.05 -6.10 4.52
N LEU A 69 0.55 -5.45 5.58
CA LEU A 69 1.42 -4.77 6.53
C LEU A 69 2.35 -5.73 7.29
N GLN A 70 2.03 -7.01 7.28
CA GLN A 70 2.87 -8.03 7.92
C GLN A 70 4.01 -8.51 7.03
N ILE A 71 4.03 -8.15 5.75
CA ILE A 71 5.11 -8.56 4.85
C ILE A 71 6.35 -7.71 5.15
N PRO A 72 7.45 -8.34 5.58
CA PRO A 72 8.65 -7.56 5.91
C PRO A 72 9.27 -6.87 4.70
N TYR A 73 9.97 -5.80 4.96
CA TYR A 73 10.76 -5.09 3.96
C TYR A 73 11.72 -6.09 3.27
N GLY A 74 11.76 -6.01 1.96
CA GLY A 74 12.65 -6.87 1.16
C GLY A 74 12.11 -8.27 0.89
N GLU A 75 10.91 -8.59 1.40
CA GLU A 75 10.30 -9.90 1.17
C GLU A 75 9.05 -9.76 0.29
N THR A 76 8.66 -10.88 -0.29
CA THR A 76 7.45 -10.95 -1.11
C THR A 76 6.57 -12.09 -0.64
N ARG A 77 5.29 -12.01 -0.97
CA ARG A 77 4.30 -13.08 -0.74
C ARG A 77 3.47 -13.22 -2.00
N SER A 78 2.96 -14.41 -2.23
CA SER A 78 2.02 -14.62 -3.33
C SER A 78 0.61 -14.23 -2.89
N TYR A 79 -0.28 -14.04 -3.86
CA TYR A 79 -1.70 -13.81 -3.57
C TYR A 79 -2.28 -14.99 -2.78
N GLN A 80 -1.82 -16.21 -3.08
CA GLN A 80 -2.24 -17.40 -2.35
C GLN A 80 -1.78 -17.34 -0.89
N ASP A 81 -0.57 -16.86 -0.65
CA ASP A 81 -0.06 -16.71 0.72
C ASP A 81 -0.92 -15.76 1.53
N ILE A 82 -1.32 -14.65 0.92
CA ILE A 82 -2.19 -13.68 1.60
C ILE A 82 -3.57 -14.29 1.87
N ALA A 83 -4.12 -15.02 0.90
CA ALA A 83 -5.41 -15.69 1.09
C ALA A 83 -5.36 -16.67 2.27
N ARG A 84 -4.27 -17.42 2.39
CA ARG A 84 -4.08 -18.33 3.54
C ARG A 84 -3.95 -17.55 4.84
N THR A 85 -3.20 -16.45 4.83
CA THR A 85 -2.99 -15.64 6.03
C THR A 85 -4.29 -15.11 6.60
N ILE A 86 -5.23 -14.69 5.75
CA ILE A 86 -6.52 -14.19 6.22
C ILE A 86 -7.52 -15.30 6.51
N GLY A 87 -7.09 -16.57 6.41
CA GLY A 87 -7.95 -17.71 6.73
C GLY A 87 -8.96 -18.06 5.65
N ASN A 88 -8.74 -17.61 4.42
CA ASN A 88 -9.65 -17.86 3.30
C ASN A 88 -8.87 -18.25 2.05
N PRO A 89 -8.32 -19.48 2.00
CA PRO A 89 -7.42 -19.89 0.91
C PRO A 89 -8.06 -19.92 -0.47
N LYS A 90 -9.39 -19.90 -0.55
CA LYS A 90 -10.10 -19.86 -1.83
C LYS A 90 -10.29 -18.45 -2.37
N ALA A 91 -9.98 -17.43 -1.59
CA ALA A 91 -10.27 -16.04 -1.93
C ALA A 91 -9.13 -15.35 -2.70
N VAL A 92 -8.33 -16.10 -3.45
CA VAL A 92 -7.15 -15.55 -4.14
C VAL A 92 -7.53 -14.40 -5.08
N ARG A 93 -8.61 -14.55 -5.82
CA ARG A 93 -9.06 -13.53 -6.76
C ARG A 93 -9.53 -12.27 -6.03
N ALA A 94 -10.29 -12.44 -4.95
CA ALA A 94 -10.75 -11.33 -4.12
C ALA A 94 -9.59 -10.61 -3.43
N VAL A 95 -8.57 -11.37 -3.03
CA VAL A 95 -7.33 -10.80 -2.49
C VAL A 95 -6.66 -9.91 -3.53
N GLY A 96 -6.56 -10.38 -4.77
CA GLY A 96 -6.01 -9.59 -5.87
C GLY A 96 -6.76 -8.27 -6.07
N GLY A 97 -8.09 -8.33 -6.06
CA GLY A 97 -8.92 -7.12 -6.17
C GLY A 97 -8.70 -6.14 -5.03
N SER A 98 -8.63 -6.64 -3.80
CA SER A 98 -8.38 -5.81 -2.62
C SER A 98 -6.97 -5.22 -2.64
N ASN A 99 -5.99 -5.99 -3.09
CA ASN A 99 -4.62 -5.52 -3.26
C ASN A 99 -4.56 -4.34 -4.24
N ALA A 100 -5.29 -4.45 -5.35
CA ALA A 100 -5.35 -3.40 -6.37
C ALA A 100 -6.05 -2.14 -5.89
N ARG A 101 -6.92 -2.25 -4.88
CA ARG A 101 -7.67 -1.13 -4.32
C ARG A 101 -7.05 -0.53 -3.07
N ASN A 102 -5.82 -0.89 -2.77
CA ASN A 102 -5.08 -0.32 -1.64
C ASN A 102 -5.06 1.22 -1.76
N PRO A 103 -5.61 1.95 -0.79
CA PRO A 103 -5.66 3.41 -0.87
C PRO A 103 -4.37 4.11 -0.43
N ILE A 104 -3.43 3.38 0.16
CA ILE A 104 -2.21 3.96 0.74
C ILE A 104 -1.00 3.18 0.22
N ALA A 105 -0.71 3.36 -1.06
CA ALA A 105 0.39 2.65 -1.72
C ALA A 105 1.72 2.91 -1.01
N ILE A 106 2.62 1.97 -1.09
CA ILE A 106 3.96 1.99 -0.49
C ILE A 106 3.91 1.76 1.02
N VAL A 107 3.16 2.57 1.76
CA VAL A 107 3.03 2.43 3.21
C VAL A 107 2.34 1.10 3.53
N ILE A 108 1.22 0.81 2.85
CA ILE A 108 0.64 -0.53 2.85
C ILE A 108 1.24 -1.23 1.63
N PRO A 109 2.14 -2.19 1.81
CA PRO A 109 3.04 -2.62 0.74
C PRO A 109 2.42 -3.60 -0.25
N CYS A 110 1.43 -3.16 -1.00
CA CYS A 110 0.81 -4.00 -2.03
C CYS A 110 1.78 -4.40 -3.14
N HIS A 111 2.88 -3.67 -3.29
CA HIS A 111 3.92 -4.03 -4.26
C HIS A 111 4.67 -5.32 -3.88
N ARG A 112 4.58 -5.76 -2.61
CA ARG A 112 5.24 -6.98 -2.15
C ARG A 112 4.44 -8.25 -2.44
N VAL A 113 3.28 -8.13 -3.09
CA VAL A 113 2.49 -9.30 -3.47
C VAL A 113 2.71 -9.58 -4.95
N ILE A 114 3.12 -10.80 -5.26
CA ILE A 114 3.47 -11.21 -6.63
C ILE A 114 2.72 -12.50 -6.98
N GLY A 115 2.76 -12.89 -8.24
CA GLY A 115 2.19 -14.15 -8.67
C GLY A 115 2.91 -15.35 -8.06
N ALA A 116 2.22 -16.48 -7.94
CA ALA A 116 2.77 -17.70 -7.36
C ALA A 116 4.00 -18.22 -8.13
N ASN A 117 4.10 -17.88 -9.40
CA ASN A 117 5.25 -18.24 -10.24
C ASN A 117 6.36 -17.19 -10.20
N GLY A 118 6.29 -16.23 -9.30
CA GLY A 118 7.27 -15.17 -9.16
C GLY A 118 7.08 -14.01 -10.14
N LYS A 119 6.06 -14.05 -10.99
CA LYS A 119 5.83 -13.00 -11.96
C LYS A 119 5.18 -11.79 -11.30
N LEU A 120 5.58 -10.60 -11.75
CA LEU A 120 4.94 -9.36 -11.35
C LEU A 120 3.62 -9.24 -12.10
N THR A 121 2.54 -9.10 -11.34
CA THR A 121 1.20 -8.95 -11.91
C THR A 121 0.49 -7.82 -11.20
N GLY A 122 -0.33 -7.09 -11.93
CA GLY A 122 -1.26 -6.10 -11.39
C GLY A 122 -0.66 -5.11 -10.40
N TYR A 123 -0.49 -3.88 -10.84
CA TYR A 123 -0.16 -2.79 -9.93
C TYR A 123 -0.80 -1.53 -10.49
N ALA A 124 -1.61 -0.86 -9.66
CA ALA A 124 -2.38 0.29 -10.10
C ALA A 124 -1.48 1.40 -10.67
N GLY A 125 -0.28 1.56 -10.12
CA GLY A 125 0.67 2.55 -10.60
C GLY A 125 1.49 2.12 -11.81
N GLY A 126 1.38 0.84 -12.23
CA GLY A 126 2.15 0.29 -13.33
C GLY A 126 3.24 -0.67 -12.85
N LEU A 127 3.50 -1.71 -13.65
CA LEU A 127 4.45 -2.76 -13.27
C LEU A 127 5.89 -2.23 -13.14
N GLN A 128 6.24 -1.20 -13.91
CA GLN A 128 7.58 -0.61 -13.80
C GLN A 128 7.81 -0.01 -12.42
N TYR A 129 6.79 0.57 -11.81
CA TYR A 129 6.91 1.11 -10.45
C TYR A 129 6.98 0.00 -9.41
N LYS A 130 6.20 -1.06 -9.60
CA LYS A 130 6.26 -2.24 -8.73
C LYS A 130 7.66 -2.82 -8.72
N ARG A 131 8.25 -3.00 -9.90
CA ARG A 131 9.61 -3.51 -10.03
C ARG A 131 10.61 -2.58 -9.34
N ALA A 132 10.48 -1.28 -9.55
CA ALA A 132 11.39 -0.31 -8.96
C ALA A 132 11.36 -0.37 -7.43
N LEU A 133 10.17 -0.50 -6.84
CA LEU A 133 10.03 -0.60 -5.39
C LEU A 133 10.65 -1.90 -4.86
N LEU A 134 10.41 -3.01 -5.53
CA LEU A 134 11.00 -4.29 -5.14
C LEU A 134 12.52 -4.27 -5.25
N ASP A 135 13.05 -3.66 -6.31
CA ASP A 135 14.50 -3.53 -6.50
C ASP A 135 15.12 -2.65 -5.43
N LEU A 136 14.46 -1.55 -5.08
CA LEU A 136 14.89 -0.68 -3.99
C LEU A 136 15.02 -1.47 -2.68
N GLU A 137 14.03 -2.31 -2.39
CA GLU A 137 13.99 -3.06 -1.13
C GLU A 137 14.99 -4.22 -1.07
N ARG A 138 15.53 -4.64 -2.20
CA ARG A 138 16.54 -5.70 -2.24
C ARG A 138 17.95 -5.21 -1.99
N ASN A 139 18.15 -3.92 -2.11
CA ASN A 139 19.50 -3.33 -1.94
C ASN A 139 19.74 -2.91 -0.46
#